data_212c1d68b8cc1df4ae188c0210ecedd9
#
_entry.id   212c1d68b8cc1df4ae188c0210ecedd9
#
_cell.length_a   1.000
_cell.length_b   1.000
_cell.length_c   1.000
_cell.angle_alpha   90.00
_cell.angle_beta   90.00
_cell.angle_gamma   90.00
#
_symmetry.space_group_name_H-M   'P 1'
#
loop_
_entity.id
_entity.type
_entity.pdbx_description
1 polymer ?
#
loop_
_entity_poly.entity_id
_entity_poly.type
_entity_poly.pdbx_seq_one_letter_code
_entity_poly.pdbx_strand_id
1 'polypeptide(L)'
;MVTLVSTRARRCLGISLLAAALATLTACGVEELPANPPAGQLNMPRTIAWSAYPTGTGGYSQAVAIGNILQRQYGVNLRVVPGRNDVSRLATLKAGRVHMSAGGSEAVYAQEGILNFAARIWGPQPIRAILSNYSTSCSFSLATAADAEIRTVDDLRGKRVTFVQGAPSLNNALTALLSYANLTWDDVERVEVGGYNASIDAVINNRADVAGGACNSPPFMRLDSSPRGLFWVEFPPENTEGVQRVRDRLPWYVPHVATEGPAIDVNEGVEVFTSAYPLLVALDELDEDMVYGITKVIAMHYDDYKASAPGANGWRILGQQLQNAFIPYHSGAIRYFREIGIWTPEAEARQQANLHRQQVLMNAWQAYLPNAAEDRSQFEAGWLTFREQALAAQGLITLSDTQ
;
A
#
# COMPACT_ATOMS: atom_id res chain seq x y z
N MET A 1 -30.35 -32.20 78.04
CA MET A 1 -31.49 -31.71 78.82
C MET A 1 -32.21 -30.80 77.86
N VAL A 2 -33.24 -31.30 77.12
CA VAL A 2 -34.63 -30.94 77.31
C VAL A 2 -34.88 -29.46 76.95
N THR A 3 -35.71 -29.03 76.03
CA THR A 3 -36.97 -29.54 75.49
C THR A 3 -37.37 -28.72 74.26
N LEU A 4 -38.05 -29.41 73.35
CA LEU A 4 -38.99 -28.94 72.37
C LEU A 4 -39.93 -27.80 72.84
N VAL A 5 -40.42 -26.97 71.93
CA VAL A 5 -41.88 -26.87 71.64
C VAL A 5 -42.12 -26.02 70.37
N SER A 6 -42.93 -26.59 69.52
CA SER A 6 -43.59 -26.16 68.31
C SER A 6 -44.58 -24.99 68.51
N THR A 7 -44.93 -24.28 67.52
CA THR A 7 -46.31 -24.19 66.92
C THR A 7 -46.44 -23.15 65.80
N ARG A 8 -46.88 -23.65 64.66
CA ARG A 8 -47.94 -23.21 63.72
C ARG A 8 -48.19 -21.71 63.38
N ALA A 9 -47.93 -21.42 62.14
CA ALA A 9 -48.89 -21.03 61.11
C ALA A 9 -49.54 -19.63 61.15
N ARG A 10 -49.38 -18.87 60.09
CA ARG A 10 -50.49 -18.46 59.16
C ARG A 10 -50.00 -17.62 58.00
N ARG A 11 -50.60 -17.88 56.88
CA ARG A 11 -50.48 -17.30 55.54
C ARG A 11 -50.65 -15.77 55.53
N CYS A 12 -49.85 -15.08 54.66
CA CYS A 12 -50.34 -13.98 53.85
C CYS A 12 -49.59 -13.93 52.55
N LEU A 13 -50.35 -13.97 51.46
CA LEU A 13 -49.85 -13.74 50.09
C LEU A 13 -49.28 -12.31 49.95
N GLY A 14 -48.07 -12.21 49.41
CA GLY A 14 -47.51 -10.98 48.91
C GLY A 14 -46.86 -11.27 47.59
N ILE A 15 -47.53 -10.90 46.47
CA ILE A 15 -47.02 -10.96 45.10
C ILE A 15 -45.97 -9.87 45.01
N SER A 16 -44.71 -10.25 44.92
CA SER A 16 -43.63 -9.34 44.55
C SER A 16 -43.16 -9.72 43.14
N LEU A 17 -43.47 -8.84 42.16
CA LEU A 17 -42.90 -8.87 40.82
C LEU A 17 -41.37 -8.69 40.92
N LEU A 18 -40.61 -9.73 40.65
CA LEU A 18 -39.18 -9.62 40.32
C LEU A 18 -39.08 -9.30 38.83
N ALA A 19 -38.76 -8.03 38.52
CA ALA A 19 -38.36 -7.63 37.20
C ALA A 19 -36.96 -8.26 36.92
N ALA A 20 -36.93 -9.29 36.09
CA ALA A 20 -35.72 -9.82 35.52
C ALA A 20 -35.16 -8.81 34.48
N ALA A 21 -34.17 -8.02 34.85
CA ALA A 21 -33.37 -7.27 33.92
C ALA A 21 -32.53 -8.27 33.10
N LEU A 22 -33.01 -8.63 31.89
CA LEU A 22 -32.17 -9.25 30.88
C LEU A 22 -31.12 -8.21 30.46
N ALA A 23 -29.91 -8.36 30.96
CA ALA A 23 -28.75 -7.72 30.36
C ALA A 23 -28.55 -8.35 28.97
N THR A 24 -29.00 -7.66 27.93
CA THR A 24 -28.61 -7.96 26.56
C THR A 24 -27.11 -7.68 26.45
N LEU A 25 -26.31 -8.72 26.56
CA LEU A 25 -24.94 -8.72 26.02
C LEU A 25 -25.06 -8.49 24.53
N THR A 26 -24.85 -7.25 24.13
CA THR A 26 -24.55 -6.91 22.73
C THR A 26 -23.25 -7.62 22.41
N ALA A 27 -23.35 -8.83 21.85
CA ALA A 27 -22.25 -9.44 21.14
C ALA A 27 -21.78 -8.43 20.09
N CYS A 28 -20.51 -8.05 20.11
CA CYS A 28 -19.87 -7.38 18.98
C CYS A 28 -20.09 -8.31 17.79
N GLY A 29 -21.11 -8.00 17.00
CA GLY A 29 -21.37 -8.69 15.76
C GLY A 29 -20.16 -8.51 14.87
N VAL A 30 -19.53 -9.61 14.50
CA VAL A 30 -18.69 -9.63 13.30
C VAL A 30 -19.64 -9.26 12.17
N GLU A 31 -19.47 -8.07 11.62
CA GLU A 31 -20.28 -7.58 10.52
C GLU A 31 -20.02 -8.50 9.33
N GLU A 32 -20.96 -9.41 9.06
CA GLU A 32 -20.88 -10.30 7.91
C GLU A 32 -21.05 -9.48 6.63
N LEU A 33 -20.12 -9.65 5.71
CA LEU A 33 -20.23 -9.06 4.37
C LEU A 33 -21.50 -9.60 3.68
N PRO A 34 -22.15 -8.80 2.81
CA PRO A 34 -23.32 -9.24 2.05
C PRO A 34 -23.04 -10.56 1.33
N ALA A 35 -24.03 -11.44 1.23
CA ALA A 35 -23.88 -12.73 0.57
C ALA A 35 -23.36 -12.59 -0.87
N ASN A 36 -22.54 -13.55 -1.30
CA ASN A 36 -21.96 -13.57 -2.64
C ASN A 36 -23.05 -13.50 -3.73
N PRO A 37 -23.02 -12.52 -4.65
CA PRO A 37 -23.94 -12.50 -5.76
C PRO A 37 -23.67 -13.72 -6.66
N PRO A 38 -24.73 -14.31 -7.27
CA PRO A 38 -24.54 -15.36 -8.27
C PRO A 38 -23.64 -14.90 -9.42
N ALA A 39 -22.86 -15.81 -9.99
CA ALA A 39 -22.12 -15.55 -11.21
C ALA A 39 -23.08 -14.99 -12.28
N GLY A 40 -22.74 -13.82 -12.84
CA GLY A 40 -23.57 -13.13 -13.84
C GLY A 40 -24.37 -11.93 -13.33
N GLN A 41 -24.40 -11.66 -12.02
CA GLN A 41 -24.99 -10.40 -11.48
C GLN A 41 -24.02 -9.21 -11.48
N LEU A 42 -22.74 -9.43 -11.75
CA LEU A 42 -21.75 -8.37 -11.87
C LEU A 42 -21.53 -8.03 -13.35
N ASN A 43 -21.71 -6.76 -13.70
CA ASN A 43 -21.46 -6.26 -15.05
C ASN A 43 -19.94 -6.10 -15.24
N MET A 44 -19.25 -7.21 -15.54
CA MET A 44 -17.81 -7.22 -15.78
C MET A 44 -17.50 -7.79 -17.16
N PRO A 45 -16.49 -7.28 -17.87
CA PRO A 45 -16.06 -7.84 -19.14
C PRO A 45 -15.45 -9.24 -18.93
N ARG A 46 -15.52 -10.08 -19.96
CA ARG A 46 -14.94 -11.44 -19.89
C ARG A 46 -13.43 -11.46 -19.70
N THR A 47 -12.75 -10.38 -20.03
CA THR A 47 -11.30 -10.23 -19.85
C THR A 47 -10.98 -8.88 -19.24
N ILE A 48 -10.24 -8.90 -18.15
CA ILE A 48 -9.68 -7.73 -17.49
C ILE A 48 -8.16 -7.82 -17.57
N ALA A 49 -7.48 -6.70 -17.75
CA ALA A 49 -6.03 -6.64 -17.72
C ALA A 49 -5.57 -5.77 -16.53
N TRP A 50 -4.56 -6.26 -15.83
CA TRP A 50 -4.01 -5.63 -14.63
C TRP A 50 -2.48 -5.67 -14.72
N SER A 51 -1.80 -4.52 -14.71
CA SER A 51 -0.34 -4.49 -14.56
C SER A 51 0.05 -4.72 -13.10
N ALA A 52 1.04 -5.57 -12.88
CA ALA A 52 1.52 -5.98 -11.57
C ALA A 52 3.04 -5.94 -11.51
N TYR A 53 3.58 -6.30 -10.36
CA TYR A 53 5.02 -6.43 -10.13
C TYR A 53 5.66 -7.53 -11.01
N PRO A 54 7.00 -7.62 -11.07
CA PRO A 54 7.68 -8.67 -11.81
C PRO A 54 7.24 -10.08 -11.39
N THR A 55 7.27 -11.02 -12.31
CA THR A 55 7.03 -12.44 -12.00
C THR A 55 7.94 -12.92 -10.87
N GLY A 56 7.41 -13.79 -10.01
CA GLY A 56 8.12 -14.32 -8.84
C GLY A 56 8.13 -13.37 -7.62
N THR A 57 7.40 -12.25 -7.67
CA THR A 57 7.20 -11.38 -6.50
C THR A 57 5.85 -11.63 -5.82
N GLY A 58 5.72 -11.20 -4.55
CA GLY A 58 4.46 -11.32 -3.80
C GLY A 58 3.29 -10.63 -4.50
N GLY A 59 3.48 -9.38 -4.94
CA GLY A 59 2.41 -8.62 -5.60
C GLY A 59 1.94 -9.23 -6.93
N TYR A 60 2.82 -9.89 -7.69
CA TYR A 60 2.43 -10.67 -8.87
C TYR A 60 1.57 -11.89 -8.46
N SER A 61 2.03 -12.63 -7.46
CA SER A 61 1.32 -13.83 -6.97
C SER A 61 -0.05 -13.47 -6.39
N GLN A 62 -0.20 -12.34 -5.73
CA GLN A 62 -1.48 -11.83 -5.24
C GLN A 62 -2.46 -11.54 -6.39
N ALA A 63 -2.00 -10.89 -7.46
CA ALA A 63 -2.81 -10.64 -8.64
C ALA A 63 -3.28 -11.96 -9.31
N VAL A 64 -2.40 -12.96 -9.38
CA VAL A 64 -2.74 -14.30 -9.91
C VAL A 64 -3.77 -14.99 -9.00
N ALA A 65 -3.62 -14.93 -7.69
CA ALA A 65 -4.57 -15.52 -6.73
C ALA A 65 -5.97 -14.93 -6.90
N ILE A 66 -6.08 -13.59 -6.99
CA ILE A 66 -7.35 -12.90 -7.28
C ILE A 66 -7.89 -13.28 -8.65
N GLY A 67 -7.04 -13.37 -9.67
CA GLY A 67 -7.41 -13.80 -11.03
C GLY A 67 -8.01 -15.20 -11.07
N ASN A 68 -7.50 -16.11 -10.26
CA ASN A 68 -8.06 -17.47 -10.13
C ASN A 68 -9.48 -17.46 -9.56
N ILE A 69 -9.79 -16.57 -8.63
CA ILE A 69 -11.16 -16.38 -8.11
C ILE A 69 -12.07 -15.82 -9.19
N LEU A 70 -11.66 -14.75 -9.88
CA LEU A 70 -12.41 -14.15 -10.98
C LEU A 70 -12.77 -15.20 -12.05
N GLN A 71 -11.81 -16.03 -12.44
CA GLN A 71 -12.02 -17.06 -13.44
C GLN A 71 -12.97 -18.16 -12.96
N ARG A 72 -12.76 -18.69 -11.76
CA ARG A 72 -13.54 -19.82 -11.24
C ARG A 72 -14.97 -19.44 -10.87
N GLN A 73 -15.18 -18.27 -10.26
CA GLN A 73 -16.48 -17.87 -9.71
C GLN A 73 -17.32 -17.06 -10.71
N TYR A 74 -16.67 -16.32 -11.61
CA TYR A 74 -17.35 -15.34 -12.48
C TYR A 74 -17.06 -15.54 -13.97
N GLY A 75 -16.18 -16.47 -14.34
CA GLY A 75 -15.79 -16.70 -15.74
C GLY A 75 -14.99 -15.54 -16.35
N VAL A 76 -14.45 -14.64 -15.50
CA VAL A 76 -13.67 -13.48 -15.92
C VAL A 76 -12.19 -13.83 -15.95
N ASN A 77 -11.55 -13.69 -17.10
CA ASN A 77 -10.11 -13.91 -17.26
C ASN A 77 -9.33 -12.64 -16.85
N LEU A 78 -8.53 -12.72 -15.79
CA LEU A 78 -7.59 -11.67 -15.43
C LEU A 78 -6.24 -11.88 -16.09
N ARG A 79 -5.91 -11.06 -17.08
CA ARG A 79 -4.57 -11.01 -17.68
C ARG A 79 -3.64 -10.17 -16.82
N VAL A 80 -2.76 -10.82 -16.06
CA VAL A 80 -1.72 -10.15 -15.25
C VAL A 80 -0.52 -9.83 -16.15
N VAL A 81 -0.19 -8.53 -16.26
CA VAL A 81 0.91 -8.01 -17.08
C VAL A 81 2.06 -7.58 -16.17
N PRO A 82 3.18 -8.32 -16.12
CA PRO A 82 4.29 -7.96 -15.24
C PRO A 82 5.03 -6.72 -15.74
N GLY A 83 5.28 -5.76 -14.83
CA GLY A 83 6.13 -4.60 -15.07
C GLY A 83 7.38 -4.64 -14.20
N ARG A 84 8.55 -4.39 -14.79
CA ARG A 84 9.84 -4.49 -14.08
C ARG A 84 10.11 -3.35 -13.09
N ASN A 85 9.42 -2.22 -13.24
CA ASN A 85 9.52 -1.03 -12.40
C ASN A 85 8.21 -0.23 -12.43
N ASP A 86 8.12 0.82 -11.62
CA ASP A 86 6.93 1.66 -11.42
C ASP A 86 6.49 2.33 -12.72
N VAL A 87 7.44 2.97 -13.41
CA VAL A 87 7.17 3.66 -14.69
C VAL A 87 6.59 2.69 -15.72
N SER A 88 7.13 1.48 -15.83
CA SER A 88 6.63 0.50 -16.80
C SER A 88 5.21 0.01 -16.50
N ARG A 89 4.83 -0.10 -15.22
CA ARG A 89 3.46 -0.46 -14.82
C ARG A 89 2.47 0.66 -15.17
N LEU A 90 2.76 1.90 -14.75
CA LEU A 90 1.87 3.03 -15.00
C LEU A 90 1.85 3.44 -16.48
N ALA A 91 2.92 3.24 -17.24
CA ALA A 91 2.93 3.49 -18.69
C ALA A 91 1.93 2.60 -19.43
N THR A 92 1.75 1.34 -19.01
CA THR A 92 0.75 0.45 -19.61
C THR A 92 -0.68 0.87 -19.24
N LEU A 93 -0.89 1.39 -18.01
CA LEU A 93 -2.16 1.95 -17.57
C LEU A 93 -2.50 3.23 -18.36
N LYS A 94 -1.58 4.21 -18.39
CA LYS A 94 -1.75 5.45 -19.14
C LYS A 94 -2.04 5.23 -20.63
N ALA A 95 -1.44 4.19 -21.22
CA ALA A 95 -1.66 3.84 -22.63
C ALA A 95 -2.94 3.04 -22.89
N GLY A 96 -3.79 2.81 -21.88
CA GLY A 96 -5.03 2.01 -22.00
C GLY A 96 -4.79 0.53 -22.34
N ARG A 97 -3.57 0.01 -22.14
CA ARG A 97 -3.24 -1.40 -22.42
C ARG A 97 -3.65 -2.36 -21.30
N VAL A 98 -3.89 -1.81 -20.13
CA VAL A 98 -4.45 -2.47 -18.94
C VAL A 98 -5.52 -1.58 -18.34
N HIS A 99 -6.47 -2.18 -17.64
CA HIS A 99 -7.56 -1.47 -16.97
C HIS A 99 -7.13 -0.93 -15.59
N MET A 100 -6.26 -1.69 -14.91
CA MET A 100 -5.80 -1.39 -13.55
C MET A 100 -4.31 -1.64 -13.41
N SER A 101 -3.73 -1.05 -12.38
CA SER A 101 -2.33 -1.28 -11.99
C SER A 101 -2.23 -1.53 -10.49
N ALA A 102 -1.47 -2.53 -10.09
CA ALA A 102 -1.04 -2.68 -8.70
C ALA A 102 0.37 -2.13 -8.54
N GLY A 103 0.52 -1.19 -7.62
CA GLY A 103 1.78 -0.50 -7.40
C GLY A 103 1.94 0.00 -5.96
N GLY A 104 2.97 0.80 -5.73
CA GLY A 104 3.24 1.46 -4.47
C GLY A 104 2.90 2.95 -4.52
N SER A 105 3.76 3.76 -3.89
CA SER A 105 3.60 5.22 -3.84
C SER A 105 3.73 5.90 -5.21
N GLU A 106 4.14 5.18 -6.27
CA GLU A 106 4.16 5.73 -7.64
C GLU A 106 2.80 6.25 -8.08
N ALA A 107 1.71 5.72 -7.55
CA ALA A 107 0.37 6.22 -7.79
C ALA A 107 0.22 7.68 -7.30
N VAL A 108 0.76 7.98 -6.10
CA VAL A 108 0.80 9.34 -5.56
C VAL A 108 1.70 10.22 -6.41
N TYR A 109 2.90 9.75 -6.76
CA TYR A 109 3.84 10.54 -7.57
C TYR A 109 3.33 10.83 -8.98
N ALA A 110 2.60 9.89 -9.58
CA ALA A 110 1.97 10.10 -10.89
C ALA A 110 0.80 11.10 -10.78
N GLN A 111 -0.01 11.07 -9.72
CA GLN A 111 -1.01 12.11 -9.47
C GLN A 111 -0.37 13.49 -9.32
N GLU A 112 0.75 13.56 -8.59
CA GLU A 112 1.47 14.81 -8.32
C GLU A 112 2.26 15.33 -9.53
N GLY A 113 2.60 14.47 -10.50
CA GLY A 113 3.50 14.81 -11.58
C GLY A 113 4.92 15.10 -11.10
N ILE A 114 5.46 14.30 -10.17
CA ILE A 114 6.80 14.46 -9.60
C ILE A 114 7.71 13.26 -9.87
N LEU A 115 8.99 13.40 -9.57
CA LEU A 115 10.02 12.40 -9.82
C LEU A 115 10.00 11.98 -11.31
N ASN A 116 9.95 10.69 -11.63
CA ASN A 116 9.89 10.23 -13.01
C ASN A 116 8.65 10.72 -13.80
N PHE A 117 7.62 11.19 -13.10
CA PHE A 117 6.36 11.67 -13.68
C PHE A 117 6.33 13.20 -13.87
N ALA A 118 7.41 13.92 -13.54
CA ALA A 118 7.57 15.33 -13.85
C ALA A 118 7.80 15.61 -15.36
N ALA A 119 8.23 14.59 -16.10
CA ALA A 119 8.53 14.69 -17.52
C ALA A 119 7.31 15.09 -18.37
N ARG A 120 7.53 15.83 -19.47
CA ARG A 120 6.49 16.34 -20.40
C ARG A 120 5.52 15.24 -20.88
N ILE A 121 6.01 14.02 -21.08
CA ILE A 121 5.19 12.87 -21.52
C ILE A 121 4.27 12.33 -20.44
N TRP A 122 4.45 12.76 -19.18
CA TRP A 122 3.68 12.32 -18.02
C TRP A 122 2.74 13.42 -17.53
N GLY A 123 3.23 14.31 -16.70
CA GLY A 123 2.44 15.25 -15.92
C GLY A 123 1.53 14.58 -14.90
N PRO A 124 0.74 15.35 -14.16
CA PRO A 124 -0.25 14.83 -13.24
C PRO A 124 -1.26 13.90 -13.92
N GLN A 125 -1.52 12.75 -13.32
CA GLN A 125 -2.44 11.73 -13.84
C GLN A 125 -3.71 11.67 -12.99
N PRO A 126 -4.90 11.45 -13.59
CA PRO A 126 -6.17 11.31 -12.87
C PRO A 126 -6.31 9.92 -12.23
N ILE A 127 -5.34 9.55 -11.39
CA ILE A 127 -5.31 8.25 -10.70
C ILE A 127 -6.46 8.16 -9.68
N ARG A 128 -7.04 6.97 -9.57
CA ARG A 128 -8.07 6.59 -8.60
C ARG A 128 -7.66 5.31 -7.88
N ALA A 129 -7.72 5.33 -6.55
CA ALA A 129 -7.59 4.12 -5.74
C ALA A 129 -8.83 3.24 -5.88
N ILE A 130 -8.61 1.94 -5.93
CA ILE A 130 -9.66 0.92 -5.85
C ILE A 130 -9.62 0.27 -4.47
N LEU A 131 -8.49 -0.31 -4.12
CA LEU A 131 -8.22 -0.94 -2.82
C LEU A 131 -6.76 -0.74 -2.45
N SER A 132 -6.50 -0.77 -1.16
CA SER A 132 -5.16 -0.75 -0.57
C SER A 132 -4.90 -2.05 0.18
N ASN A 133 -3.72 -2.61 0.03
CA ASN A 133 -3.30 -3.74 0.83
C ASN A 133 -2.63 -3.24 2.12
N TYR A 134 -3.16 -3.66 3.26
CA TYR A 134 -2.63 -3.35 4.60
C TYR A 134 -2.18 -4.65 5.27
N SER A 135 -1.08 -5.25 4.81
CA SER A 135 -0.48 -6.39 5.50
C SER A 135 0.03 -5.96 6.86
N THR A 136 -0.34 -6.74 7.89
CA THR A 136 0.06 -6.48 9.28
C THR A 136 1.29 -7.27 9.70
N SER A 137 1.80 -8.16 8.87
CA SER A 137 2.91 -9.06 9.19
C SER A 137 4.21 -8.70 8.48
N CYS A 138 4.12 -7.91 7.43
CA CYS A 138 5.27 -7.50 6.63
C CYS A 138 5.20 -6.01 6.25
N SER A 139 6.36 -5.44 5.97
CA SER A 139 6.54 -4.05 5.63
C SER A 139 7.76 -3.86 4.76
N PHE A 140 8.14 -2.62 4.50
CA PHE A 140 9.27 -2.27 3.67
C PHE A 140 10.51 -1.98 4.52
N SER A 141 11.66 -2.61 4.18
CA SER A 141 12.92 -2.34 4.86
C SER A 141 14.13 -2.48 3.94
N LEU A 142 15.32 -2.30 4.53
CA LEU A 142 16.62 -2.51 3.93
C LEU A 142 17.09 -3.93 4.21
N ALA A 143 17.19 -4.72 3.14
CA ALA A 143 17.79 -6.05 3.15
C ALA A 143 19.27 -5.94 2.83
N THR A 144 20.13 -6.38 3.72
CA THR A 144 21.59 -6.38 3.53
C THR A 144 22.11 -7.79 3.40
N ALA A 145 23.23 -7.95 2.71
CA ALA A 145 23.99 -9.20 2.81
C ALA A 145 24.49 -9.36 4.24
N ALA A 146 24.29 -10.51 4.86
CA ALA A 146 24.67 -10.75 6.24
C ALA A 146 26.19 -10.65 6.47
N ASP A 147 26.98 -10.94 5.42
CA ASP A 147 28.45 -10.82 5.40
C ASP A 147 28.97 -9.38 5.21
N ALA A 148 28.07 -8.40 4.92
CA ALA A 148 28.46 -7.01 4.72
C ALA A 148 28.68 -6.23 6.03
N GLU A 149 28.43 -6.87 7.19
CA GLU A 149 28.60 -6.28 8.54
C GLU A 149 27.81 -4.97 8.72
N ILE A 150 26.63 -4.89 8.15
CA ILE A 150 25.68 -3.79 8.31
C ILE A 150 24.65 -4.23 9.36
N ARG A 151 24.58 -3.53 10.49
CA ARG A 151 23.67 -3.85 11.59
C ARG A 151 22.72 -2.70 11.91
N THR A 152 23.14 -1.48 11.66
CA THR A 152 22.37 -0.25 11.87
C THR A 152 22.33 0.57 10.57
N VAL A 153 21.47 1.58 10.53
CA VAL A 153 21.38 2.49 9.37
C VAL A 153 22.69 3.29 9.19
N ASP A 154 23.39 3.61 10.28
CA ASP A 154 24.67 4.33 10.23
C ASP A 154 25.80 3.54 9.52
N ASP A 155 25.76 2.20 9.60
CA ASP A 155 26.73 1.32 8.94
C ASP A 155 26.61 1.34 7.40
N LEU A 156 25.56 1.97 6.86
CA LEU A 156 25.37 2.11 5.40
C LEU A 156 26.37 3.09 4.78
N ARG A 157 27.03 3.93 5.56
CA ARG A 157 28.02 4.89 5.04
C ARG A 157 29.13 4.19 4.26
N GLY A 158 29.29 4.59 2.98
CA GLY A 158 30.24 3.99 2.05
C GLY A 158 29.86 2.59 1.54
N LYS A 159 28.71 2.05 1.89
CA LYS A 159 28.23 0.75 1.38
C LYS A 159 27.53 0.90 0.03
N ARG A 160 27.54 -0.19 -0.75
CA ARG A 160 26.93 -0.28 -2.09
C ARG A 160 25.43 -0.51 -1.97
N VAL A 161 24.63 0.53 -2.23
CA VAL A 161 23.17 0.50 -2.13
C VAL A 161 22.56 0.51 -3.54
N THR A 162 21.66 -0.43 -3.82
CA THR A 162 21.00 -0.52 -5.13
C THR A 162 20.05 0.64 -5.38
N PHE A 163 20.08 1.18 -6.60
CA PHE A 163 19.13 2.18 -7.12
C PHE A 163 18.45 1.60 -8.37
N VAL A 164 17.14 1.48 -8.35
CA VAL A 164 16.39 0.84 -9.45
C VAL A 164 15.89 1.89 -10.44
N GLN A 165 16.41 1.87 -11.66
CA GLN A 165 15.98 2.79 -12.71
C GLN A 165 14.47 2.69 -12.98
N GLY A 166 13.78 3.85 -12.97
CA GLY A 166 12.33 3.92 -13.19
C GLY A 166 11.46 3.38 -12.06
N ALA A 167 11.99 3.28 -10.83
CA ALA A 167 11.28 2.83 -9.64
C ALA A 167 11.24 3.94 -8.55
N PRO A 168 10.53 5.05 -8.80
CA PRO A 168 10.48 6.18 -7.87
C PRO A 168 9.95 5.82 -6.49
N SER A 169 9.00 4.89 -6.36
CA SER A 169 8.51 4.42 -5.05
C SER A 169 9.61 3.79 -4.24
N LEU A 170 10.33 2.84 -4.86
CA LEU A 170 11.40 2.10 -4.21
C LEU A 170 12.54 3.03 -3.81
N ASN A 171 13.02 3.85 -4.77
CA ASN A 171 14.16 4.73 -4.55
C ASN A 171 13.85 5.82 -3.51
N ASN A 172 12.64 6.42 -3.55
CA ASN A 172 12.25 7.41 -2.56
C ASN A 172 12.05 6.79 -1.17
N ALA A 173 11.60 5.54 -1.09
CA ALA A 173 11.59 4.80 0.16
C ALA A 173 13.00 4.57 0.71
N LEU A 174 13.95 4.17 -0.15
CA LEU A 174 15.37 4.05 0.25
C LEU A 174 15.94 5.39 0.72
N THR A 175 15.66 6.48 -0.01
CA THR A 175 16.07 7.84 0.40
C THR A 175 15.52 8.20 1.79
N ALA A 176 14.24 7.90 2.05
CA ALA A 176 13.63 8.14 3.36
C ALA A 176 14.28 7.30 4.46
N LEU A 177 14.56 6.01 4.19
CA LEU A 177 15.21 5.13 5.16
C LEU A 177 16.67 5.52 5.43
N LEU A 178 17.43 6.00 4.44
CA LEU A 178 18.74 6.60 4.64
C LEU A 178 18.64 7.84 5.54
N SER A 179 17.65 8.69 5.32
CA SER A 179 17.48 9.91 6.12
C SER A 179 17.17 9.63 7.60
N TYR A 180 16.75 8.42 7.97
CA TYR A 180 16.58 8.04 9.37
C TYR A 180 17.86 8.27 10.18
N ALA A 181 19.04 7.94 9.63
CA ALA A 181 20.35 8.22 10.21
C ALA A 181 21.00 9.50 9.64
N ASN A 182 20.21 10.40 9.06
CA ASN A 182 20.72 11.61 8.41
C ASN A 182 21.73 11.33 7.30
N LEU A 183 21.55 10.20 6.58
CA LEU A 183 22.31 9.84 5.39
C LEU A 183 21.58 10.26 4.12
N THR A 184 22.36 10.49 3.08
CA THR A 184 21.91 10.79 1.72
C THR A 184 22.54 9.81 0.72
N TRP A 185 22.20 9.91 -0.56
CA TRP A 185 22.84 9.13 -1.61
C TRP A 185 24.33 9.48 -1.81
N ASP A 186 24.79 10.65 -1.35
CA ASP A 186 26.21 11.04 -1.37
C ASP A 186 27.03 10.33 -0.28
N ASP A 187 26.38 9.78 0.73
CA ASP A 187 27.03 9.02 1.82
C ASP A 187 27.21 7.53 1.50
N VAL A 188 26.65 7.04 0.39
CA VAL A 188 26.68 5.63 -0.02
C VAL A 188 27.13 5.48 -1.47
N GLU A 189 27.61 4.29 -1.85
CA GLU A 189 27.89 3.98 -3.24
C GLU A 189 26.61 3.52 -3.95
N ARG A 190 26.07 4.35 -4.85
CA ARG A 190 24.86 4.06 -5.59
C ARG A 190 25.10 3.07 -6.75
N VAL A 191 24.50 1.88 -6.67
CA VAL A 191 24.58 0.83 -7.70
C VAL A 191 23.31 0.81 -8.52
N GLU A 192 23.36 1.34 -9.74
CA GLU A 192 22.20 1.39 -10.64
C GLU A 192 21.88 0.04 -11.27
N VAL A 193 20.59 -0.34 -11.24
CA VAL A 193 20.08 -1.60 -11.78
C VAL A 193 18.79 -1.40 -12.55
N GLY A 194 18.51 -2.25 -13.54
CA GLY A 194 17.40 -2.09 -14.48
C GLY A 194 16.03 -2.57 -13.98
N GLY A 195 15.92 -3.10 -12.75
CA GLY A 195 14.63 -3.60 -12.23
C GLY A 195 14.76 -4.19 -10.82
N TYR A 196 13.59 -4.41 -10.19
CA TYR A 196 13.50 -4.88 -8.80
C TYR A 196 14.24 -6.20 -8.56
N ASN A 197 14.00 -7.25 -9.36
CA ASN A 197 14.69 -8.52 -9.17
C ASN A 197 16.21 -8.37 -9.35
N ALA A 198 16.65 -7.49 -10.27
CA ALA A 198 18.06 -7.22 -10.49
C ALA A 198 18.73 -6.53 -9.29
N SER A 199 17.97 -5.82 -8.43
CA SER A 199 18.55 -5.24 -7.21
C SER A 199 18.95 -6.32 -6.20
N ILE A 200 18.12 -7.32 -5.99
CA ILE A 200 18.42 -8.44 -5.10
C ILE A 200 19.52 -9.32 -5.72
N ASP A 201 19.47 -9.58 -7.03
CA ASP A 201 20.51 -10.32 -7.75
C ASP A 201 21.88 -9.61 -7.68
N ALA A 202 21.91 -8.27 -7.62
CA ALA A 202 23.15 -7.52 -7.42
C ALA A 202 23.75 -7.80 -6.03
N VAL A 203 22.92 -7.92 -4.98
CA VAL A 203 23.39 -8.28 -3.63
C VAL A 203 23.88 -9.73 -3.61
N ILE A 204 23.09 -10.68 -4.11
CA ILE A 204 23.49 -12.11 -4.18
C ILE A 204 24.84 -12.28 -4.88
N ASN A 205 25.08 -11.56 -5.98
CA ASN A 205 26.28 -11.65 -6.79
C ASN A 205 27.40 -10.70 -6.35
N ASN A 206 27.35 -10.19 -5.12
CA ASN A 206 28.36 -9.29 -4.54
C ASN A 206 28.67 -8.04 -5.37
N ARG A 207 27.69 -7.52 -6.12
CA ARG A 207 27.77 -6.23 -6.83
C ARG A 207 27.19 -5.07 -6.01
N ALA A 208 26.38 -5.39 -5.01
CA ALA A 208 25.85 -4.47 -4.02
C ALA A 208 25.84 -5.14 -2.65
N ASP A 209 25.60 -4.35 -1.60
CA ASP A 209 25.51 -4.83 -0.23
C ASP A 209 24.06 -4.73 0.29
N VAL A 210 23.27 -3.83 -0.28
CA VAL A 210 21.94 -3.46 0.20
C VAL A 210 20.94 -3.38 -0.95
N ALA A 211 19.75 -3.94 -0.72
CA ALA A 211 18.56 -3.74 -1.56
C ALA A 211 17.34 -3.44 -0.68
N GLY A 212 16.42 -2.62 -1.16
CA GLY A 212 15.16 -2.37 -0.46
C GLY A 212 14.02 -3.22 -0.98
N GLY A 213 13.04 -3.50 -0.13
CA GLY A 213 11.82 -4.18 -0.56
C GLY A 213 10.92 -4.63 0.58
N ALA A 214 9.80 -5.23 0.21
CA ALA A 214 8.89 -5.85 1.17
C ALA A 214 9.49 -7.14 1.74
N CYS A 215 9.51 -7.26 3.06
CA CYS A 215 10.21 -8.33 3.77
C CYS A 215 9.72 -9.74 3.39
N ASN A 216 8.47 -9.93 3.02
CA ASN A 216 7.93 -11.22 2.56
C ASN A 216 8.05 -11.45 1.04
N SER A 217 8.82 -10.63 0.34
CA SER A 217 9.02 -10.80 -1.10
C SER A 217 9.89 -12.01 -1.41
N PRO A 218 9.43 -12.97 -2.23
CA PRO A 218 10.16 -14.22 -2.51
C PRO A 218 11.61 -14.05 -3.00
N PRO A 219 11.99 -13.01 -3.75
CA PRO A 219 13.40 -12.78 -4.08
C PRO A 219 14.36 -12.71 -2.87
N PHE A 220 13.90 -12.25 -1.70
CA PHE A 220 14.74 -12.24 -0.50
C PHE A 220 14.97 -13.64 0.10
N MET A 221 14.10 -14.61 -0.16
CA MET A 221 14.39 -16.03 0.17
C MET A 221 15.61 -16.55 -0.58
N ARG A 222 15.87 -16.06 -1.82
CA ARG A 222 17.08 -16.41 -2.59
C ARG A 222 18.33 -15.77 -2.00
N LEU A 223 18.21 -14.52 -1.52
CA LEU A 223 19.33 -13.86 -0.83
C LEU A 223 19.66 -14.57 0.49
N ASP A 224 18.65 -14.89 1.29
CA ASP A 224 18.79 -15.63 2.55
C ASP A 224 19.47 -16.99 2.35
N SER A 225 19.05 -17.73 1.29
CA SER A 225 19.62 -19.03 0.94
C SER A 225 20.97 -18.94 0.22
N SER A 226 21.46 -17.74 -0.11
CA SER A 226 22.74 -17.53 -0.78
C SER A 226 23.91 -17.61 0.21
N PRO A 227 25.17 -17.80 -0.27
CA PRO A 227 26.34 -17.76 0.61
C PRO A 227 26.50 -16.44 1.37
N ARG A 228 25.90 -15.34 0.89
CA ARG A 228 25.97 -14.04 1.54
C ARG A 228 24.97 -13.88 2.69
N GLY A 229 23.90 -14.69 2.71
CA GLY A 229 22.84 -14.59 3.70
C GLY A 229 22.07 -13.28 3.65
N LEU A 230 21.12 -13.12 4.55
CA LEU A 230 20.24 -11.94 4.67
C LEU A 230 20.26 -11.41 6.10
N PHE A 231 20.30 -10.10 6.24
CA PHE A 231 20.04 -9.38 7.48
C PHE A 231 19.12 -8.19 7.17
N TRP A 232 18.12 -7.93 8.06
CA TRP A 232 17.23 -6.79 7.97
C TRP A 232 17.70 -5.68 8.90
N VAL A 233 17.93 -4.49 8.35
CA VAL A 233 18.27 -3.32 9.16
C VAL A 233 17.06 -2.84 9.92
N GLU A 234 17.23 -2.57 11.21
CA GLU A 234 16.18 -2.08 12.10
C GLU A 234 16.12 -0.55 12.15
N PHE A 235 14.90 -0.08 12.45
CA PHE A 235 14.56 1.34 12.58
C PHE A 235 13.81 1.56 13.91
N PRO A 236 14.50 1.53 15.05
CA PRO A 236 13.91 1.68 16.37
C PRO A 236 13.02 2.93 16.49
N PRO A 237 11.74 2.79 16.88
CA PRO A 237 10.80 3.91 16.94
C PRO A 237 11.13 4.93 18.05
N GLU A 238 11.99 4.57 19.00
CA GLU A 238 12.52 5.45 20.06
C GLU A 238 13.39 6.58 19.49
N ASN A 239 14.03 6.38 18.33
CA ASN A 239 14.68 7.46 17.59
C ASN A 239 13.62 8.33 16.88
N THR A 240 12.92 9.13 17.66
CA THR A 240 11.80 9.97 17.18
C THR A 240 12.23 10.97 16.11
N GLU A 241 13.47 11.46 16.15
CA GLU A 241 14.01 12.34 15.11
C GLU A 241 14.21 11.59 13.78
N GLY A 242 14.75 10.37 13.84
CA GLY A 242 14.88 9.49 12.68
C GLY A 242 13.53 9.15 12.05
N VAL A 243 12.56 8.79 12.90
CA VAL A 243 11.17 8.55 12.47
C VAL A 243 10.57 9.79 11.81
N GLN A 244 10.80 10.97 12.38
CA GLN A 244 10.27 12.22 11.81
C GLN A 244 10.88 12.51 10.44
N ARG A 245 12.21 12.36 10.26
CA ARG A 245 12.85 12.54 8.95
C ARG A 245 12.28 11.61 7.87
N VAL A 246 11.99 10.34 8.22
CA VAL A 246 11.32 9.40 7.29
C VAL A 246 9.92 9.92 6.93
N ARG A 247 9.14 10.38 7.90
CA ARG A 247 7.76 10.84 7.72
C ARG A 247 7.65 12.20 7.03
N ASP A 248 8.65 13.06 7.15
CA ASP A 248 8.70 14.33 6.41
C ASP A 248 8.77 14.08 4.89
N ARG A 249 9.42 13.00 4.49
CA ARG A 249 9.49 12.57 3.09
C ARG A 249 8.32 11.69 2.67
N LEU A 250 7.93 10.74 3.53
CA LEU A 250 6.88 9.75 3.29
C LEU A 250 5.85 9.80 4.43
N PRO A 251 4.90 10.75 4.40
CA PRO A 251 3.95 10.95 5.51
C PRO A 251 3.01 9.76 5.75
N TRP A 252 2.93 8.81 4.80
CA TRP A 252 2.19 7.56 4.94
C TRP A 252 2.98 6.41 5.55
N TYR A 253 4.29 6.58 5.85
CA TYR A 253 5.09 5.58 6.53
C TYR A 253 4.90 5.68 8.04
N VAL A 254 4.68 4.54 8.68
CA VAL A 254 4.54 4.43 10.13
C VAL A 254 5.46 3.34 10.67
N PRO A 255 6.05 3.52 11.87
CA PRO A 255 6.81 2.45 12.54
C PRO A 255 5.97 1.18 12.70
N HIS A 256 6.59 0.03 12.55
CA HIS A 256 5.94 -1.28 12.56
C HIS A 256 6.94 -2.38 12.93
N VAL A 257 6.45 -3.47 13.51
CA VAL A 257 7.24 -4.68 13.74
C VAL A 257 6.85 -5.73 12.71
N ALA A 258 7.79 -6.07 11.80
CA ALA A 258 7.59 -7.13 10.82
C ALA A 258 7.82 -8.50 11.49
N THR A 259 6.87 -9.42 11.27
CA THR A 259 6.90 -10.79 11.84
C THR A 259 6.86 -11.87 10.77
N GLU A 260 6.95 -11.51 9.48
CA GLU A 260 6.90 -12.43 8.34
C GLU A 260 8.02 -12.09 7.36
N GLY A 261 8.78 -13.09 6.97
CA GLY A 261 9.84 -12.99 5.96
C GLY A 261 11.03 -13.88 6.28
N PRO A 262 11.93 -14.13 5.29
CA PRO A 262 13.18 -14.83 5.56
C PRO A 262 14.04 -14.05 6.57
N ALA A 263 14.82 -14.74 7.39
CA ALA A 263 15.65 -14.18 8.45
C ALA A 263 14.92 -13.30 9.47
N ILE A 264 13.60 -13.47 9.66
CA ILE A 264 12.81 -12.80 10.70
C ILE A 264 12.31 -13.86 11.69
N ASP A 265 12.67 -13.71 12.98
CA ASP A 265 12.06 -14.49 14.04
C ASP A 265 10.64 -13.97 14.30
N VAL A 266 9.64 -14.86 14.20
CA VAL A 266 8.22 -14.50 14.34
C VAL A 266 7.87 -13.98 15.75
N ASN A 267 8.65 -14.33 16.77
CA ASN A 267 8.37 -13.93 18.16
C ASN A 267 9.05 -12.60 18.53
N GLU A 268 10.20 -12.32 17.94
CA GLU A 268 10.97 -11.08 18.19
C GLU A 268 10.57 -10.00 17.18
N GLY A 269 10.40 -10.37 15.92
CA GLY A 269 10.12 -9.45 14.81
C GLY A 269 11.34 -8.61 14.42
N VAL A 270 11.12 -7.65 13.53
CA VAL A 270 12.11 -6.64 13.11
C VAL A 270 11.44 -5.28 13.07
N GLU A 271 12.02 -4.28 13.69
CA GLU A 271 11.49 -2.91 13.72
C GLU A 271 11.76 -2.19 12.39
N VAL A 272 10.71 -1.85 11.69
CA VAL A 272 10.74 -1.32 10.32
C VAL A 272 9.67 -0.26 10.11
N PHE A 273 9.44 0.15 8.87
CA PHE A 273 8.31 1.01 8.50
C PHE A 273 7.30 0.24 7.64
N THR A 274 6.02 0.56 7.80
CA THR A 274 4.94 0.05 6.94
C THR A 274 4.14 1.17 6.31
N SER A 275 3.47 0.84 5.21
CA SER A 275 2.48 1.68 4.54
C SER A 275 1.48 0.78 3.81
N ALA A 276 0.39 1.35 3.29
CA ALA A 276 -0.48 0.62 2.37
C ALA A 276 0.30 0.20 1.10
N TYR A 277 0.40 -1.12 0.85
CA TYR A 277 1.19 -1.68 -0.25
C TYR A 277 0.83 -3.15 -0.54
N PRO A 278 0.49 -3.53 -1.80
CA PRO A 278 0.30 -2.62 -2.94
C PRO A 278 -1.01 -1.82 -2.90
N LEU A 279 -1.07 -0.76 -3.70
CA LEU A 279 -2.29 -0.05 -4.04
C LEU A 279 -2.81 -0.57 -5.39
N LEU A 280 -4.07 -0.95 -5.47
CA LEU A 280 -4.75 -1.20 -6.73
C LEU A 280 -5.38 0.10 -7.20
N VAL A 281 -5.00 0.54 -8.40
CA VAL A 281 -5.42 1.82 -8.96
C VAL A 281 -5.92 1.69 -10.39
N ALA A 282 -6.73 2.65 -10.82
CA ALA A 282 -7.17 2.87 -12.19
C ALA A 282 -7.05 4.35 -12.57
N LEU A 283 -7.35 4.70 -13.83
CA LEU A 283 -7.67 6.07 -14.20
C LEU A 283 -9.16 6.35 -13.93
N ASP A 284 -9.52 7.62 -13.76
CA ASP A 284 -10.88 8.06 -13.40
C ASP A 284 -11.95 7.70 -14.43
N GLU A 285 -11.55 7.53 -15.67
CA GLU A 285 -12.42 7.17 -16.81
C GLU A 285 -12.79 5.69 -16.89
N LEU A 286 -12.19 4.82 -16.02
CA LEU A 286 -12.52 3.40 -16.04
C LEU A 286 -13.98 3.19 -15.66
N ASP A 287 -14.63 2.22 -16.31
CA ASP A 287 -16.02 1.90 -16.08
C ASP A 287 -16.35 1.60 -14.61
N GLU A 288 -17.37 2.27 -14.07
CA GLU A 288 -17.76 2.19 -12.67
C GLU A 288 -18.21 0.78 -12.27
N ASP A 289 -18.98 0.12 -13.13
CA ASP A 289 -19.49 -1.24 -12.85
C ASP A 289 -18.34 -2.27 -12.79
N MET A 290 -17.33 -2.10 -13.66
CA MET A 290 -16.13 -2.92 -13.62
C MET A 290 -15.39 -2.75 -12.29
N VAL A 291 -15.14 -1.51 -11.86
CA VAL A 291 -14.44 -1.22 -10.61
C VAL A 291 -15.25 -1.69 -9.40
N TYR A 292 -16.56 -1.45 -9.40
CA TYR A 292 -17.46 -1.98 -8.37
C TYR A 292 -17.37 -3.52 -8.29
N GLY A 293 -17.45 -4.19 -9.43
CA GLY A 293 -17.37 -5.65 -9.52
C GLY A 293 -16.06 -6.20 -8.98
N ILE A 294 -14.92 -5.64 -9.39
CA ILE A 294 -13.59 -6.04 -8.90
C ILE A 294 -13.47 -5.81 -7.40
N THR A 295 -13.86 -4.65 -6.90
CA THR A 295 -13.82 -4.32 -5.47
C THR A 295 -14.62 -5.33 -4.66
N LYS A 296 -15.84 -5.63 -5.12
CA LYS A 296 -16.76 -6.58 -4.49
C LYS A 296 -16.19 -8.00 -4.49
N VAL A 297 -15.68 -8.48 -5.63
CA VAL A 297 -15.09 -9.83 -5.74
C VAL A 297 -13.89 -9.99 -4.80
N ILE A 298 -12.97 -9.02 -4.76
CA ILE A 298 -11.81 -9.07 -3.86
C ILE A 298 -12.26 -9.12 -2.40
N ALA A 299 -13.27 -8.33 -2.02
CA ALA A 299 -13.79 -8.29 -0.67
C ALA A 299 -14.49 -9.58 -0.25
N MET A 300 -15.41 -10.07 -1.08
CA MET A 300 -16.28 -11.20 -0.76
C MET A 300 -15.56 -12.54 -0.75
N HIS A 301 -14.51 -12.69 -1.57
CA HIS A 301 -13.72 -13.90 -1.69
C HIS A 301 -12.39 -13.82 -0.91
N TYR A 302 -12.30 -12.89 0.04
CA TYR A 302 -11.07 -12.71 0.82
C TYR A 302 -10.56 -14.01 1.45
N ASP A 303 -11.44 -14.80 2.05
CA ASP A 303 -11.09 -16.06 2.70
C ASP A 303 -10.58 -17.14 1.73
N ASP A 304 -10.99 -17.07 0.46
CA ASP A 304 -10.59 -18.03 -0.57
C ASP A 304 -9.15 -17.80 -1.08
N TYR A 305 -8.59 -16.59 -0.93
CA TYR A 305 -7.26 -16.26 -1.47
C TYR A 305 -6.26 -15.69 -0.46
N LYS A 306 -6.69 -15.26 0.75
CA LYS A 306 -5.81 -14.59 1.72
C LYS A 306 -4.54 -15.36 2.09
N ALA A 307 -4.54 -16.69 1.98
CA ALA A 307 -3.40 -17.56 2.25
C ALA A 307 -2.71 -18.06 0.96
N SER A 308 -3.17 -17.64 -0.23
CA SER A 308 -2.69 -18.18 -1.51
C SER A 308 -1.42 -17.49 -2.03
N ALA A 309 -1.02 -16.36 -1.44
CA ALA A 309 0.20 -15.65 -1.81
C ALA A 309 0.72 -14.83 -0.63
N PRO A 310 2.05 -14.58 -0.53
CA PRO A 310 2.61 -13.72 0.50
C PRO A 310 1.95 -12.35 0.51
N GLY A 311 1.51 -11.87 1.68
CA GLY A 311 0.85 -10.59 1.87
C GLY A 311 -0.57 -10.47 1.29
N ALA A 312 -1.19 -11.55 0.77
CA ALA A 312 -2.55 -11.51 0.27
C ALA A 312 -3.60 -11.23 1.36
N ASN A 313 -3.25 -11.53 2.62
CA ASN A 313 -4.07 -11.22 3.79
C ASN A 313 -4.28 -9.70 4.01
N GLY A 314 -3.46 -8.85 3.43
CA GLY A 314 -3.61 -7.40 3.53
C GLY A 314 -4.76 -6.80 2.69
N TRP A 315 -5.35 -7.54 1.76
CA TRP A 315 -6.49 -7.09 0.95
C TRP A 315 -7.84 -7.10 1.68
N ARG A 316 -7.82 -7.28 3.00
CA ARG A 316 -9.02 -7.32 3.81
C ARG A 316 -9.81 -6.01 3.70
N ILE A 317 -11.08 -6.10 3.31
CA ILE A 317 -11.93 -4.92 3.08
C ILE A 317 -12.20 -4.12 4.36
N LEU A 318 -12.46 -4.79 5.48
CA LEU A 318 -12.71 -4.14 6.77
C LEU A 318 -11.43 -3.56 7.43
N GLY A 319 -10.28 -3.73 6.81
CA GLY A 319 -9.00 -3.13 7.20
C GLY A 319 -8.64 -1.88 6.43
N GLN A 320 -9.47 -1.44 5.47
CA GLN A 320 -9.18 -0.26 4.66
C GLN A 320 -9.21 1.01 5.51
N GLN A 321 -8.16 1.83 5.42
CA GLN A 321 -8.04 3.11 6.12
C GLN A 321 -8.43 4.26 5.18
N LEU A 322 -9.72 4.31 4.81
CA LEU A 322 -10.25 5.17 3.74
C LEU A 322 -9.96 6.67 3.97
N GLN A 323 -10.01 7.11 5.23
CA GLN A 323 -9.74 8.50 5.64
C GLN A 323 -8.25 8.90 5.50
N ASN A 324 -7.35 7.93 5.33
CA ASN A 324 -5.90 8.15 5.23
C ASN A 324 -5.37 8.10 3.79
N ALA A 325 -6.27 8.01 2.79
CA ALA A 325 -5.89 7.95 1.38
C ALA A 325 -5.18 9.23 0.92
N PHE A 326 -4.14 9.09 0.09
CA PHE A 326 -3.40 10.19 -0.53
C PHE A 326 -3.82 10.45 -1.98
N ILE A 327 -4.64 9.58 -2.56
CA ILE A 327 -5.24 9.73 -3.88
C ILE A 327 -6.76 9.51 -3.77
N PRO A 328 -7.59 10.10 -4.67
CA PRO A 328 -9.02 9.87 -4.64
C PRO A 328 -9.37 8.41 -4.91
N TYR A 329 -10.43 7.92 -4.29
CA TYR A 329 -11.01 6.62 -4.65
C TYR A 329 -11.85 6.71 -5.94
N HIS A 330 -11.92 5.61 -6.66
CA HIS A 330 -12.80 5.46 -7.82
C HIS A 330 -14.27 5.34 -7.38
N SER A 331 -15.20 5.90 -8.17
CA SER A 331 -16.63 5.89 -7.86
C SER A 331 -17.19 4.47 -7.67
N GLY A 332 -16.74 3.51 -8.47
CA GLY A 332 -17.13 2.10 -8.32
C GLY A 332 -16.68 1.47 -7.00
N ALA A 333 -15.49 1.82 -6.50
CA ALA A 333 -15.03 1.38 -5.19
C ALA A 333 -15.84 2.03 -4.06
N ILE A 334 -16.08 3.34 -4.15
CA ILE A 334 -16.91 4.09 -3.19
C ILE A 334 -18.32 3.53 -3.13
N ARG A 335 -18.91 3.17 -4.28
CA ARG A 335 -20.23 2.53 -4.34
C ARG A 335 -20.27 1.26 -3.50
N TYR A 336 -19.26 0.40 -3.59
CA TYR A 336 -19.19 -0.81 -2.77
C TYR A 336 -18.93 -0.49 -1.29
N PHE A 337 -18.04 0.46 -0.98
CA PHE A 337 -17.79 0.87 0.41
C PHE A 337 -19.05 1.44 1.10
N ARG A 338 -19.90 2.16 0.35
CA ARG A 338 -21.21 2.63 0.83
C ARG A 338 -22.20 1.49 1.02
N GLU A 339 -22.20 0.51 0.11
CA GLU A 339 -23.06 -0.68 0.19
C GLU A 339 -22.82 -1.46 1.49
N ILE A 340 -21.55 -1.60 1.90
CA ILE A 340 -21.16 -2.33 3.12
C ILE A 340 -20.99 -1.42 4.35
N GLY A 341 -21.35 -0.15 4.26
CA GLY A 341 -21.40 0.78 5.39
C GLY A 341 -20.06 1.31 5.91
N ILE A 342 -18.94 1.09 5.20
CA ILE A 342 -17.61 1.55 5.66
C ILE A 342 -17.19 2.93 5.12
N TRP A 343 -17.98 3.53 4.22
CA TRP A 343 -17.72 4.88 3.71
C TRP A 343 -18.23 5.92 4.70
N THR A 344 -17.33 6.49 5.48
CA THR A 344 -17.64 7.45 6.56
C THR A 344 -17.62 8.90 6.08
N PRO A 345 -18.16 9.87 6.86
CA PRO A 345 -18.01 11.29 6.57
C PRO A 345 -16.55 11.76 6.48
N GLU A 346 -15.65 11.18 7.26
CA GLU A 346 -14.21 11.48 7.21
C GLU A 346 -13.58 10.97 5.91
N ALA A 347 -13.99 9.77 5.43
CA ALA A 347 -13.59 9.25 4.14
C ALA A 347 -14.10 10.15 2.99
N GLU A 348 -15.34 10.60 3.06
CA GLU A 348 -15.91 11.57 2.10
C GLU A 348 -15.15 12.90 2.10
N ALA A 349 -14.85 13.46 3.28
CA ALA A 349 -14.09 14.69 3.39
C ALA A 349 -12.67 14.54 2.80
N ARG A 350 -12.02 13.39 3.04
CA ARG A 350 -10.72 13.06 2.44
C ARG A 350 -10.81 12.93 0.92
N GLN A 351 -11.86 12.28 0.43
CA GLN A 351 -12.12 12.16 -1.01
C GLN A 351 -12.21 13.53 -1.68
N GLN A 352 -13.00 14.44 -1.11
CA GLN A 352 -13.15 15.80 -1.66
C GLN A 352 -11.84 16.59 -1.63
N ALA A 353 -11.07 16.48 -0.55
CA ALA A 353 -9.76 17.11 -0.44
C ALA A 353 -8.77 16.57 -1.51
N ASN A 354 -8.75 15.26 -1.73
CA ASN A 354 -7.90 14.64 -2.74
C ASN A 354 -8.32 15.01 -4.18
N LEU A 355 -9.63 15.07 -4.45
CA LEU A 355 -10.15 15.53 -5.75
C LEU A 355 -9.80 16.99 -6.01
N HIS A 356 -9.97 17.86 -5.01
CA HIS A 356 -9.57 19.26 -5.12
C HIS A 356 -8.07 19.39 -5.42
N ARG A 357 -7.22 18.70 -4.67
CA ARG A 357 -5.77 18.67 -4.91
C ARG A 357 -5.43 18.23 -6.34
N GLN A 358 -6.02 17.14 -6.81
CA GLN A 358 -5.80 16.63 -8.15
C GLN A 358 -6.23 17.66 -9.22
N GLN A 359 -7.37 18.33 -9.03
CA GLN A 359 -7.84 19.37 -9.95
C GLN A 359 -6.87 20.56 -10.00
N VAL A 360 -6.33 20.99 -8.85
CA VAL A 360 -5.31 22.05 -8.78
C VAL A 360 -4.07 21.65 -9.60
N LEU A 361 -3.58 20.43 -9.41
CA LEU A 361 -2.40 19.91 -10.13
C LEU A 361 -2.64 19.82 -11.65
N MET A 362 -3.79 19.32 -12.06
CA MET A 362 -4.13 19.21 -13.49
C MET A 362 -4.29 20.59 -14.15
N ASN A 363 -4.93 21.53 -13.47
CA ASN A 363 -5.08 22.90 -13.96
C ASN A 363 -3.70 23.59 -14.06
N ALA A 364 -2.85 23.42 -13.06
CA ALA A 364 -1.49 23.96 -13.05
C ALA A 364 -0.67 23.40 -14.23
N TRP A 365 -0.78 22.10 -14.50
CA TRP A 365 -0.09 21.48 -15.63
C TRP A 365 -0.53 22.08 -16.97
N GLN A 366 -1.84 22.22 -17.18
CA GLN A 366 -2.38 22.84 -18.40
C GLN A 366 -1.92 24.30 -18.57
N ALA A 367 -1.83 25.05 -17.46
CA ALA A 367 -1.35 26.42 -17.49
C ALA A 367 0.18 26.52 -17.72
N TYR A 368 0.94 25.54 -17.27
CA TYR A 368 2.39 25.50 -17.42
C TYR A 368 2.84 25.16 -18.85
N LEU A 369 2.17 24.19 -19.50
CA LEU A 369 2.59 23.63 -20.79
C LEU A 369 2.87 24.64 -21.89
N PRO A 370 2.04 25.71 -22.13
CA PRO A 370 2.22 26.61 -23.25
C PRO A 370 3.53 27.40 -23.23
N ASN A 371 4.08 27.66 -22.05
CA ASN A 371 5.29 28.46 -21.83
C ASN A 371 6.47 27.63 -21.31
N ALA A 372 6.34 26.31 -21.30
CA ALA A 372 7.33 25.43 -20.76
C ALA A 372 8.56 25.29 -21.65
N ALA A 373 9.75 25.25 -21.05
CA ALA A 373 11.01 25.04 -21.76
C ALA A 373 11.00 23.74 -22.57
N GLU A 374 11.68 23.73 -23.74
CA GLU A 374 11.83 22.50 -24.53
C GLU A 374 12.88 21.56 -23.96
N ASP A 375 13.94 22.11 -23.36
CA ASP A 375 14.95 21.29 -22.65
C ASP A 375 14.33 20.53 -21.50
N ARG A 376 14.65 19.26 -21.41
CA ARG A 376 14.05 18.35 -20.43
C ARG A 376 14.30 18.79 -19.00
N SER A 377 15.54 19.12 -18.66
CA SER A 377 15.92 19.48 -17.29
C SER A 377 15.26 20.78 -16.85
N GLN A 378 15.26 21.79 -17.75
CA GLN A 378 14.58 23.05 -17.50
C GLN A 378 13.05 22.89 -17.42
N PHE A 379 12.49 22.01 -18.27
CA PHE A 379 11.08 21.67 -18.20
C PHE A 379 10.68 21.08 -16.84
N GLU A 380 11.39 20.04 -16.42
CA GLU A 380 11.09 19.34 -15.15
C GLU A 380 11.26 20.29 -13.95
N ALA A 381 12.35 21.07 -13.89
CA ALA A 381 12.57 22.05 -12.82
C ALA A 381 11.52 23.18 -12.82
N GLY A 382 11.19 23.72 -14.00
CA GLY A 382 10.14 24.73 -14.14
C GLY A 382 8.76 24.21 -13.72
N TRP A 383 8.42 22.97 -14.07
CA TRP A 383 7.18 22.35 -13.63
C TRP A 383 7.12 22.21 -12.11
N LEU A 384 8.17 21.70 -11.47
CA LEU A 384 8.19 21.51 -10.01
C LEU A 384 7.98 22.84 -9.28
N THR A 385 8.65 23.93 -9.74
CA THR A 385 8.45 25.28 -9.19
C THR A 385 7.02 25.78 -9.41
N PHE A 386 6.46 25.60 -10.61
CA PHE A 386 5.10 26.03 -10.93
C PHE A 386 4.05 25.26 -10.11
N ARG A 387 4.25 23.96 -9.97
CA ARG A 387 3.44 23.08 -9.13
C ARG A 387 3.40 23.56 -7.68
N GLU A 388 4.59 23.82 -7.09
CA GLU A 388 4.70 24.33 -5.73
C GLU A 388 3.91 25.61 -5.52
N GLN A 389 4.07 26.59 -6.42
CA GLN A 389 3.33 27.85 -6.39
C GLN A 389 1.80 27.62 -6.48
N ALA A 390 1.36 26.74 -7.37
CA ALA A 390 -0.05 26.43 -7.54
C ALA A 390 -0.67 25.78 -6.29
N LEU A 391 0.05 24.84 -5.66
CA LEU A 391 -0.38 24.23 -4.41
C LEU A 391 -0.42 25.22 -3.26
N ALA A 392 0.64 26.03 -3.10
CA ALA A 392 0.73 27.06 -2.06
C ALA A 392 -0.39 28.10 -2.16
N ALA A 393 -0.76 28.50 -3.38
CA ALA A 393 -1.86 29.44 -3.66
C ALA A 393 -3.23 28.91 -3.15
N GLN A 394 -3.36 27.60 -2.97
CA GLN A 394 -4.56 26.92 -2.44
C GLN A 394 -4.38 26.45 -0.98
N GLY A 395 -3.27 26.81 -0.32
CA GLY A 395 -2.96 26.36 1.04
C GLY A 395 -2.68 24.85 1.14
N LEU A 396 -2.29 24.21 0.03
CA LEU A 396 -1.99 22.79 -0.01
C LEU A 396 -0.49 22.54 0.21
N ILE A 397 -0.16 21.54 1.02
CA ILE A 397 1.23 21.16 1.27
C ILE A 397 1.89 20.59 0.00
N THR A 398 3.17 20.85 -0.17
CA THR A 398 3.99 20.25 -1.25
C THR A 398 4.62 18.96 -0.74
N LEU A 399 4.40 17.85 -1.46
CA LEU A 399 5.13 16.60 -1.22
C LEU A 399 6.54 16.72 -1.79
N SER A 400 7.52 16.07 -1.14
CA SER A 400 8.91 16.04 -1.59
C SER A 400 9.02 15.46 -3.01
N ASP A 401 9.74 16.15 -3.87
CA ASP A 401 9.96 15.84 -5.29
C ASP A 401 11.42 15.49 -5.61
N THR A 402 12.29 15.42 -4.58
CA THR A 402 13.70 15.04 -4.70
C THR A 402 13.90 13.58 -4.32
N GLN A 403 14.84 12.89 -5.00
CA GLN A 403 15.34 11.56 -4.65
C GLN A 403 16.68 11.66 -3.92
#